data_aad6f0c2515e0b503094c65faa9016ad
#
_entry.id   aad6f0c2515e0b503094c65faa9016ad
#
_cell.length_a   1.000
_cell.length_b   1.000
_cell.length_c   1.000
_cell.angle_alpha   90.00
_cell.angle_beta   90.00
_cell.angle_gamma   90.00
#
_symmetry.space_group_name_H-M   'P 1'
#
loop_
_entity.id
_entity.type
_entity.pdbx_description
1 polymer ?
#
loop_
_entity_poly.entity_id
_entity_poly.type
_entity_poly.pdbx_seq_one_letter_code
_entity_poly.pdbx_strand_id
1 'polypeptide(L)'
;MTGRVSFEEYPCSEGDYRIAVATLENPSALNALSEEMLAALKNSLEKWHEDEQIICVILKGAGEKAFCAGGDVRAMHHVMSSESKASARAFLTDYFTLEYQCDYLIHTYTKPIIGWGAGIVMGGGMGLYMGTSHKVVTPHSRLAMPEISIGLYPDVGGTWFLNRLDPGIGLFLALTGVMVNASDALKIHFADHLLLPEELDVLMDQLQHAHWSSAEDHYEVVTELLENLAEHALKHRPTYQLMPFFDQIQHAMEGESITQVVENLLALESDSDWLKKAQDNLAQGSPITAHICYRQARDYHELSLADCFRLELGISVQCGLLGEFQEGVRARLVDKDGQPNWLYPTVADVDSSVIDALFTSLWSEDAHPLARLGKY
;
A
#
# COMPACT_ATOMS: atom_id res chain seq x y z
N MET A 1 -13.49 -19.42 -4.55
CA MET A 1 -14.53 -18.39 -4.76
C MET A 1 -13.77 -17.13 -5.13
N THR A 2 -14.13 -16.50 -6.23
CA THR A 2 -13.60 -15.17 -6.60
C THR A 2 -14.01 -14.19 -5.51
N GLY A 3 -13.06 -13.34 -5.07
CA GLY A 3 -13.36 -12.28 -4.10
C GLY A 3 -14.39 -11.29 -4.67
N ARG A 4 -15.03 -10.55 -3.79
CA ARG A 4 -15.97 -9.48 -4.13
C ARG A 4 -15.81 -8.29 -3.19
N VAL A 5 -16.43 -7.17 -3.50
CA VAL A 5 -16.63 -6.06 -2.56
C VAL A 5 -18.13 -5.96 -2.27
N SER A 6 -18.51 -5.92 -1.01
CA SER A 6 -19.89 -5.59 -0.62
C SER A 6 -20.01 -4.13 -0.28
N PHE A 7 -21.17 -3.58 -0.55
CA PHE A 7 -21.50 -2.17 -0.38
C PHE A 7 -22.78 -2.03 0.43
N GLU A 8 -22.72 -1.24 1.48
CA GLU A 8 -23.84 -0.97 2.37
C GLU A 8 -23.91 0.52 2.63
N GLU A 9 -25.14 1.03 2.86
CA GLU A 9 -25.37 2.42 3.19
C GLU A 9 -26.27 2.49 4.41
N TYR A 10 -25.84 3.24 5.41
CA TYR A 10 -26.51 3.36 6.70
C TYR A 10 -27.07 4.78 6.87
N PRO A 11 -28.37 4.93 7.10
CA PRO A 11 -28.98 6.25 7.28
C PRO A 11 -28.47 6.92 8.57
N CYS A 12 -28.27 8.21 8.50
CA CYS A 12 -28.02 9.04 9.67
C CYS A 12 -29.32 9.46 10.34
N SER A 13 -29.24 9.85 11.60
CA SER A 13 -30.40 10.38 12.37
C SER A 13 -30.83 11.78 11.90
N GLU A 14 -29.95 12.51 11.24
CA GLU A 14 -30.20 13.84 10.69
C GLU A 14 -30.32 13.80 9.16
N GLY A 15 -31.38 14.46 8.65
CA GLY A 15 -31.59 14.66 7.21
C GLY A 15 -31.66 13.34 6.42
N ASP A 16 -31.30 13.43 5.15
CA ASP A 16 -31.21 12.27 4.25
C ASP A 16 -29.75 11.74 4.12
N TYR A 17 -28.87 12.10 5.07
CA TYR A 17 -27.47 11.70 5.04
C TYR A 17 -27.26 10.20 5.30
N ARG A 18 -26.22 9.64 4.70
CA ARG A 18 -25.87 8.23 4.83
C ARG A 18 -24.35 8.07 4.97
N ILE A 19 -23.96 7.04 5.74
CA ILE A 19 -22.59 6.55 5.83
C ILE A 19 -22.47 5.34 4.89
N ALA A 20 -21.55 5.37 3.97
CA ALA A 20 -21.29 4.27 3.06
C ALA A 20 -20.19 3.35 3.62
N VAL A 21 -20.32 2.04 3.40
CA VAL A 21 -19.35 1.03 3.82
C VAL A 21 -18.99 0.14 2.65
N ALA A 22 -17.71 0.10 2.30
CA ALA A 22 -17.16 -0.85 1.34
C ALA A 22 -16.36 -1.92 2.10
N THR A 23 -16.71 -3.20 1.93
CA THR A 23 -16.03 -4.31 2.56
C THR A 23 -15.38 -5.20 1.50
N LEU A 24 -14.04 -5.35 1.58
CA LEU A 24 -13.28 -6.26 0.73
C LEU A 24 -13.51 -7.69 1.21
N GLU A 25 -14.12 -8.55 0.41
CA GLU A 25 -14.54 -9.90 0.81
C GLU A 25 -13.82 -11.00 0.03
N ASN A 26 -12.64 -11.34 0.48
CA ASN A 26 -11.85 -12.49 0.04
C ASN A 26 -11.01 -13.06 1.20
N PRO A 27 -11.63 -13.40 2.35
CA PRO A 27 -10.89 -13.72 3.57
C PRO A 27 -9.98 -14.94 3.43
N SER A 28 -10.29 -15.87 2.53
CA SER A 28 -9.45 -17.05 2.24
C SER A 28 -8.11 -16.69 1.59
N ALA A 29 -8.04 -15.54 0.91
CA ALA A 29 -6.84 -14.97 0.32
C ALA A 29 -6.43 -13.65 1.00
N LEU A 30 -6.77 -13.46 2.30
CA LEU A 30 -6.46 -12.25 3.06
C LEU A 30 -6.96 -10.97 2.36
N ASN A 31 -8.11 -11.02 1.74
CA ASN A 31 -8.76 -9.95 0.99
C ASN A 31 -7.92 -9.41 -0.19
N ALA A 32 -7.12 -10.29 -0.83
CA ALA A 32 -6.39 -9.94 -2.04
C ALA A 32 -7.32 -9.46 -3.16
N LEU A 33 -6.88 -8.42 -3.86
CA LEU A 33 -7.67 -7.67 -4.85
C LEU A 33 -7.63 -8.34 -6.22
N SER A 34 -8.80 -8.74 -6.72
CA SER A 34 -8.96 -9.07 -8.12
C SER A 34 -9.33 -7.83 -8.95
N GLU A 35 -9.20 -7.93 -10.27
CA GLU A 35 -9.61 -6.86 -11.19
C GLU A 35 -11.11 -6.51 -11.00
N GLU A 36 -11.97 -7.50 -10.80
CA GLU A 36 -13.39 -7.30 -10.58
C GLU A 36 -13.66 -6.56 -9.24
N MET A 37 -12.88 -6.85 -8.20
CA MET A 37 -12.98 -6.14 -6.91
C MET A 37 -12.58 -4.69 -7.07
N LEU A 38 -11.47 -4.41 -7.75
CA LEU A 38 -11.00 -3.03 -8.01
C LEU A 38 -12.01 -2.24 -8.84
N ALA A 39 -12.55 -2.84 -9.92
CA ALA A 39 -13.56 -2.21 -10.74
C ALA A 39 -14.85 -1.90 -9.97
N ALA A 40 -15.31 -2.85 -9.14
CA ALA A 40 -16.49 -2.66 -8.32
C ALA A 40 -16.29 -1.54 -7.27
N LEU A 41 -15.13 -1.54 -6.59
CA LEU A 41 -14.78 -0.53 -5.59
C LEU A 41 -14.72 0.86 -6.23
N LYS A 42 -13.95 1.00 -7.32
CA LYS A 42 -13.83 2.28 -8.03
C LYS A 42 -15.19 2.83 -8.46
N ASN A 43 -16.01 1.99 -9.11
CA ASN A 43 -17.33 2.42 -9.59
C ASN A 43 -18.26 2.85 -8.45
N SER A 44 -18.20 2.20 -7.29
CA SER A 44 -19.02 2.58 -6.13
C SER A 44 -18.50 3.85 -5.47
N LEU A 45 -17.18 4.01 -5.34
CA LEU A 45 -16.59 5.26 -4.84
C LEU A 45 -16.93 6.45 -5.74
N GLU A 46 -16.89 6.30 -7.08
CA GLU A 46 -17.29 7.36 -8.01
C GLU A 46 -18.77 7.76 -7.82
N LYS A 47 -19.68 6.79 -7.69
CA LYS A 47 -21.09 7.06 -7.41
C LYS A 47 -21.31 7.77 -6.07
N TRP A 48 -20.65 7.31 -5.02
CA TRP A 48 -20.74 7.91 -3.69
C TRP A 48 -20.10 9.30 -3.63
N HIS A 49 -19.09 9.53 -4.47
CA HIS A 49 -18.49 10.85 -4.59
C HIS A 49 -19.48 11.88 -5.15
N GLU A 50 -20.28 11.49 -6.14
CA GLU A 50 -21.30 12.34 -6.77
C GLU A 50 -22.59 12.47 -5.94
N ASP A 51 -22.89 11.54 -5.04
CA ASP A 51 -24.11 11.52 -4.21
C ASP A 51 -23.93 12.43 -2.97
N GLU A 52 -24.54 13.61 -2.97
CA GLU A 52 -24.46 14.56 -1.86
C GLU A 52 -25.01 14.02 -0.52
N GLN A 53 -25.80 12.94 -0.54
CA GLN A 53 -26.30 12.31 0.68
C GLN A 53 -25.27 11.40 1.34
N ILE A 54 -24.27 10.91 0.60
CA ILE A 54 -23.14 10.18 1.16
C ILE A 54 -22.12 11.18 1.70
N ILE A 55 -21.91 11.19 3.00
CA ILE A 55 -21.08 12.18 3.70
C ILE A 55 -19.78 11.61 4.26
N CYS A 56 -19.70 10.29 4.47
CA CYS A 56 -18.51 9.58 4.92
C CYS A 56 -18.51 8.17 4.35
N VAL A 57 -17.33 7.65 4.10
CA VAL A 57 -17.11 6.27 3.64
C VAL A 57 -16.24 5.52 4.64
N ILE A 58 -16.58 4.27 4.92
CA ILE A 58 -15.69 3.34 5.64
C ILE A 58 -15.23 2.28 4.64
N LEU A 59 -13.92 2.12 4.52
CA LEU A 59 -13.27 1.06 3.75
C LEU A 59 -12.62 0.06 4.69
N LYS A 60 -13.06 -1.21 4.63
CA LYS A 60 -12.58 -2.29 5.52
C LYS A 60 -12.43 -3.63 4.82
N GLY A 61 -11.71 -4.55 5.44
CA GLY A 61 -11.63 -5.95 5.03
C GLY A 61 -12.62 -6.83 5.79
N ALA A 62 -13.07 -7.91 5.17
CA ALA A 62 -13.88 -8.93 5.81
C ALA A 62 -13.02 -9.84 6.70
N GLY A 63 -13.57 -10.21 7.87
CA GLY A 63 -12.89 -11.04 8.86
C GLY A 63 -11.87 -10.27 9.70
N GLU A 64 -11.09 -10.99 10.50
CA GLU A 64 -10.20 -10.38 11.50
C GLU A 64 -8.73 -10.43 11.11
N LYS A 65 -8.37 -11.15 10.02
CA LYS A 65 -6.97 -11.43 9.69
C LYS A 65 -6.29 -10.33 8.87
N ALA A 66 -7.03 -9.66 8.00
CA ALA A 66 -6.48 -8.67 7.10
C ALA A 66 -7.52 -7.64 6.66
N PHE A 67 -7.07 -6.41 6.56
CA PHE A 67 -7.71 -5.42 5.72
C PHE A 67 -7.57 -5.84 4.24
N CYS A 68 -6.34 -5.95 3.76
CA CYS A 68 -6.00 -6.44 2.42
C CYS A 68 -4.51 -6.77 2.35
N ALA A 69 -4.17 -7.94 1.80
CA ALA A 69 -2.79 -8.39 1.63
C ALA A 69 -2.19 -8.08 0.24
N GLY A 70 -2.84 -7.23 -0.56
CA GLY A 70 -2.34 -6.78 -1.87
C GLY A 70 -3.16 -7.29 -3.05
N GLY A 71 -2.62 -7.12 -4.25
CA GLY A 71 -3.22 -7.59 -5.49
C GLY A 71 -3.19 -9.11 -5.66
N ASP A 72 -3.99 -9.63 -6.59
CA ASP A 72 -3.95 -11.06 -6.96
C ASP A 72 -2.72 -11.37 -7.84
N VAL A 73 -1.54 -11.35 -7.21
CA VAL A 73 -0.26 -11.61 -7.88
C VAL A 73 -0.16 -13.05 -8.42
N ARG A 74 -1.01 -13.99 -7.96
CA ARG A 74 -1.06 -15.34 -8.53
C ARG A 74 -1.71 -15.34 -9.90
N ALA A 75 -2.78 -14.56 -10.09
CA ALA A 75 -3.38 -14.35 -11.40
C ALA A 75 -2.38 -13.71 -12.36
N MET A 76 -1.65 -12.69 -11.90
CA MET A 76 -0.57 -12.07 -12.67
C MET A 76 0.53 -13.08 -13.05
N HIS A 77 0.98 -13.89 -12.10
CA HIS A 77 1.97 -14.95 -12.36
C HIS A 77 1.47 -15.94 -13.42
N HIS A 78 0.22 -16.35 -13.34
CA HIS A 78 -0.36 -17.27 -14.32
C HIS A 78 -0.27 -16.69 -15.74
N VAL A 79 -0.66 -15.43 -15.92
CA VAL A 79 -0.59 -14.76 -17.24
C VAL A 79 0.86 -14.58 -17.69
N MET A 80 1.75 -14.12 -16.82
CA MET A 80 3.18 -13.97 -17.15
C MET A 80 3.86 -15.28 -17.54
N SER A 81 3.39 -16.43 -17.00
CA SER A 81 4.01 -17.75 -17.21
C SER A 81 3.44 -18.51 -18.41
N SER A 82 2.15 -18.33 -18.72
CA SER A 82 1.42 -19.16 -19.69
C SER A 82 1.06 -18.44 -20.98
N GLU A 83 1.10 -17.10 -20.99
CA GLU A 83 0.67 -16.30 -22.13
C GLU A 83 1.86 -15.72 -22.92
N SER A 84 1.57 -15.13 -24.08
CA SER A 84 2.57 -14.38 -24.82
C SER A 84 3.00 -13.11 -24.08
N LYS A 85 4.21 -12.60 -24.32
CA LYS A 85 4.66 -11.32 -23.75
C LYS A 85 3.70 -10.16 -24.09
N ALA A 86 3.06 -10.20 -25.25
CA ALA A 86 2.08 -9.19 -25.64
C ALA A 86 0.80 -9.27 -24.79
N SER A 87 0.29 -10.49 -24.58
CA SER A 87 -0.87 -10.72 -23.69
C SER A 87 -0.55 -10.36 -22.24
N ALA A 88 0.62 -10.76 -21.73
CA ALA A 88 1.06 -10.41 -20.40
C ALA A 88 1.19 -8.89 -20.22
N ARG A 89 1.77 -8.19 -21.20
CA ARG A 89 1.85 -6.72 -21.18
C ARG A 89 0.47 -6.08 -21.13
N ALA A 90 -0.48 -6.54 -21.96
CA ALA A 90 -1.84 -6.00 -21.98
C ALA A 90 -2.51 -6.18 -20.61
N PHE A 91 -2.51 -7.41 -20.10
CA PHE A 91 -3.11 -7.73 -18.80
C PHE A 91 -2.52 -6.90 -17.65
N LEU A 92 -1.19 -6.83 -17.54
CA LEU A 92 -0.53 -6.05 -16.48
C LEU A 92 -0.82 -4.55 -16.62
N THR A 93 -0.87 -4.04 -17.86
CA THR A 93 -1.23 -2.64 -18.13
C THR A 93 -2.64 -2.35 -17.65
N ASP A 94 -3.61 -3.21 -17.99
CA ASP A 94 -5.02 -3.02 -17.64
C ASP A 94 -5.22 -3.14 -16.12
N TYR A 95 -4.64 -4.16 -15.49
CA TYR A 95 -4.75 -4.37 -14.04
C TYR A 95 -4.16 -3.20 -13.25
N PHE A 96 -2.88 -2.85 -13.47
CA PHE A 96 -2.23 -1.76 -12.73
C PHE A 96 -2.85 -0.40 -13.05
N THR A 97 -3.33 -0.18 -14.27
CA THR A 97 -4.07 1.06 -14.60
C THR A 97 -5.32 1.20 -13.75
N LEU A 98 -6.09 0.13 -13.61
CA LEU A 98 -7.31 0.11 -12.80
C LEU A 98 -7.01 0.30 -11.30
N GLU A 99 -6.01 -0.44 -10.79
CA GLU A 99 -5.57 -0.33 -9.40
C GLU A 99 -5.14 1.09 -9.07
N TYR A 100 -4.25 1.68 -9.87
CA TYR A 100 -3.74 3.03 -9.64
C TYR A 100 -4.79 4.13 -9.84
N GLN A 101 -5.77 3.92 -10.70
CA GLN A 101 -6.94 4.82 -10.78
C GLN A 101 -7.79 4.76 -9.51
N CYS A 102 -7.97 3.56 -8.95
CA CYS A 102 -8.71 3.38 -7.69
C CYS A 102 -7.97 4.04 -6.53
N ASP A 103 -6.66 3.80 -6.40
CA ASP A 103 -5.82 4.41 -5.38
C ASP A 103 -5.83 5.94 -5.49
N TYR A 104 -5.63 6.47 -6.70
CA TYR A 104 -5.67 7.91 -6.94
C TYR A 104 -7.01 8.54 -6.58
N LEU A 105 -8.12 7.87 -6.90
CA LEU A 105 -9.46 8.32 -6.53
C LEU A 105 -9.60 8.43 -5.00
N ILE A 106 -9.14 7.43 -4.24
CA ILE A 106 -9.18 7.45 -2.78
C ILE A 106 -8.32 8.59 -2.22
N HIS A 107 -7.10 8.77 -2.73
CA HIS A 107 -6.20 9.84 -2.31
C HIS A 107 -6.72 11.25 -2.58
N THR A 108 -7.56 11.41 -3.58
CA THR A 108 -8.11 12.71 -4.00
C THR A 108 -9.59 12.87 -3.69
N TYR A 109 -10.12 11.97 -2.88
CA TYR A 109 -11.53 11.97 -2.52
C TYR A 109 -11.89 13.19 -1.68
N THR A 110 -13.02 13.84 -2.00
CA THR A 110 -13.42 15.09 -1.35
C THR A 110 -14.36 14.93 -0.16
N LYS A 111 -14.60 13.68 0.26
CA LYS A 111 -15.35 13.33 1.46
C LYS A 111 -14.49 12.48 2.38
N PRO A 112 -14.73 12.47 3.70
CA PRO A 112 -13.96 11.61 4.60
C PRO A 112 -14.06 10.14 4.20
N ILE A 113 -12.89 9.48 4.12
CA ILE A 113 -12.79 8.03 4.02
C ILE A 113 -12.03 7.53 5.24
N ILE A 114 -12.66 6.66 6.02
CA ILE A 114 -12.03 5.96 7.14
C ILE A 114 -11.50 4.63 6.63
N GLY A 115 -10.18 4.48 6.59
CA GLY A 115 -9.51 3.21 6.31
C GLY A 115 -9.38 2.38 7.58
N TRP A 116 -10.17 1.31 7.70
CA TRP A 116 -10.14 0.41 8.86
C TRP A 116 -9.10 -0.69 8.65
N GLY A 117 -7.84 -0.38 8.96
CA GLY A 117 -6.66 -1.22 8.73
C GLY A 117 -6.47 -2.31 9.79
N ALA A 118 -7.49 -3.10 10.09
CA ALA A 118 -7.38 -4.22 11.02
C ALA A 118 -6.60 -5.40 10.43
N GLY A 119 -5.70 -5.98 11.21
CA GLY A 119 -4.87 -7.11 10.77
C GLY A 119 -3.80 -6.72 9.75
N ILE A 120 -3.65 -7.49 8.67
CA ILE A 120 -2.63 -7.26 7.64
C ILE A 120 -3.09 -6.16 6.66
N VAL A 121 -2.23 -5.17 6.44
CA VAL A 121 -2.34 -4.13 5.42
C VAL A 121 -1.06 -4.15 4.59
N MET A 122 -1.11 -4.62 3.33
CA MET A 122 0.11 -4.96 2.61
C MET A 122 -0.02 -4.74 1.10
N GLY A 123 1.04 -4.32 0.43
CA GLY A 123 1.09 -4.15 -1.03
C GLY A 123 -0.03 -3.27 -1.56
N GLY A 124 -0.83 -3.73 -2.55
CA GLY A 124 -2.01 -3.01 -3.04
C GLY A 124 -3.01 -2.63 -1.94
N GLY A 125 -3.06 -3.39 -0.83
CA GLY A 125 -3.83 -2.99 0.36
C GLY A 125 -3.30 -1.73 1.03
N MET A 126 -1.97 -1.51 1.01
CA MET A 126 -1.38 -0.24 1.45
C MET A 126 -1.79 0.91 0.53
N GLY A 127 -1.85 0.68 -0.79
CA GLY A 127 -2.30 1.70 -1.75
C GLY A 127 -3.68 2.23 -1.41
N LEU A 128 -4.66 1.35 -1.26
CA LEU A 128 -6.02 1.73 -0.86
C LEU A 128 -6.04 2.45 0.51
N TYR A 129 -5.30 1.90 1.48
CA TYR A 129 -5.31 2.39 2.87
C TYR A 129 -4.62 3.75 3.00
N MET A 130 -3.46 3.95 2.40
CA MET A 130 -2.69 5.19 2.50
C MET A 130 -3.38 6.40 1.86
N GLY A 131 -4.29 6.16 0.91
CA GLY A 131 -5.11 7.20 0.30
C GLY A 131 -6.26 7.69 1.19
N THR A 132 -6.65 6.94 2.21
CA THR A 132 -7.77 7.32 3.07
C THR A 132 -7.43 8.54 3.94
N SER A 133 -8.43 9.38 4.19
CA SER A 133 -8.24 10.61 4.98
C SER A 133 -8.02 10.35 6.47
N HIS A 134 -8.60 9.26 7.00
CA HIS A 134 -8.48 8.84 8.38
C HIS A 134 -8.05 7.38 8.45
N LYS A 135 -6.79 7.17 8.75
CA LYS A 135 -6.16 5.84 8.81
C LYS A 135 -6.24 5.27 10.21
N VAL A 136 -7.07 4.25 10.38
CA VAL A 136 -7.25 3.56 11.66
C VAL A 136 -6.50 2.24 11.66
N VAL A 137 -5.76 1.97 12.73
CA VAL A 137 -5.15 0.67 13.03
C VAL A 137 -5.72 0.09 14.32
N THR A 138 -5.62 -1.22 14.46
CA THR A 138 -5.93 -1.95 15.70
C THR A 138 -4.64 -2.44 16.36
N PRO A 139 -4.62 -2.87 17.63
CA PRO A 139 -3.41 -3.36 18.30
C PRO A 139 -2.69 -4.50 17.55
N HIS A 140 -3.41 -5.25 16.72
CA HIS A 140 -2.88 -6.37 15.94
C HIS A 140 -2.58 -6.03 14.47
N SER A 141 -2.72 -4.77 14.07
CA SER A 141 -2.41 -4.33 12.71
C SER A 141 -0.92 -4.49 12.38
N ARG A 142 -0.65 -4.89 11.14
CA ARG A 142 0.69 -5.11 10.60
C ARG A 142 0.73 -4.57 9.18
N LEU A 143 1.52 -3.53 8.99
CA LEU A 143 1.62 -2.81 7.73
C LEU A 143 2.96 -3.10 7.08
N ALA A 144 2.99 -3.36 5.76
CA ALA A 144 4.22 -3.61 5.03
C ALA A 144 4.08 -3.34 3.53
N MET A 145 5.22 -3.04 2.88
CA MET A 145 5.40 -3.07 1.42
C MET A 145 6.46 -4.15 1.09
N PRO A 146 6.07 -5.44 1.00
CA PRO A 146 7.01 -6.56 0.91
C PRO A 146 7.43 -6.92 -0.52
N GLU A 147 7.22 -6.03 -1.47
CA GLU A 147 7.35 -6.26 -2.92
C GLU A 147 8.76 -6.73 -3.32
N ILE A 148 9.80 -6.32 -2.60
CA ILE A 148 11.18 -6.78 -2.82
C ILE A 148 11.30 -8.31 -2.76
N SER A 149 10.44 -8.98 -1.98
CA SER A 149 10.44 -10.43 -1.84
C SER A 149 9.84 -11.17 -3.02
N ILE A 150 9.14 -10.47 -3.91
CA ILE A 150 8.49 -11.03 -5.10
C ILE A 150 8.99 -10.40 -6.41
N GLY A 151 10.08 -9.62 -6.38
CA GLY A 151 10.64 -9.01 -7.59
C GLY A 151 9.78 -7.90 -8.20
N LEU A 152 8.88 -7.33 -7.39
CA LEU A 152 8.21 -6.07 -7.63
C LEU A 152 8.87 -5.03 -6.70
N TYR A 153 8.35 -3.84 -6.62
CA TYR A 153 8.81 -2.75 -5.74
C TYR A 153 7.58 -2.09 -5.11
N PRO A 154 7.71 -1.29 -4.04
CA PRO A 154 6.61 -0.50 -3.51
C PRO A 154 6.04 0.46 -4.55
N ASP A 155 4.96 0.05 -5.19
CA ASP A 155 4.13 0.78 -6.13
C ASP A 155 2.88 1.36 -5.42
N VAL A 156 1.75 1.45 -6.07
CA VAL A 156 0.46 1.92 -5.52
C VAL A 156 0.53 3.27 -4.79
N GLY A 157 1.36 4.18 -5.31
CA GLY A 157 1.68 5.46 -4.69
C GLY A 157 2.85 5.38 -3.69
N GLY A 158 3.55 4.25 -3.60
CA GLY A 158 4.70 4.05 -2.73
C GLY A 158 5.81 5.07 -2.95
N THR A 159 6.07 5.44 -4.20
CA THR A 159 6.99 6.54 -4.54
C THR A 159 6.59 7.84 -3.84
N TRP A 160 5.30 8.09 -3.68
CA TRP A 160 4.79 9.31 -3.07
C TRP A 160 4.80 9.26 -1.54
N PHE A 161 4.18 8.22 -0.92
CA PHE A 161 4.01 8.21 0.53
C PHE A 161 5.27 7.80 1.29
N LEU A 162 6.14 6.92 0.73
CA LEU A 162 7.40 6.55 1.37
C LEU A 162 8.41 7.72 1.38
N ASN A 163 8.42 8.55 0.33
CA ASN A 163 9.28 9.72 0.27
C ASN A 163 8.83 10.89 1.18
N ARG A 164 7.68 10.78 1.83
CA ARG A 164 7.16 11.75 2.80
C ARG A 164 7.37 11.36 4.24
N LEU A 165 7.95 10.19 4.46
CA LEU A 165 8.43 9.77 5.78
C LEU A 165 9.72 10.51 6.14
N ASP A 166 10.09 10.42 7.41
CA ASP A 166 11.40 10.91 7.85
C ASP A 166 12.54 10.35 7.00
N PRO A 167 13.60 11.12 6.75
CA PRO A 167 14.69 10.73 5.86
C PRO A 167 15.22 9.32 6.12
N GLY A 168 15.31 8.51 5.08
CA GLY A 168 15.81 7.14 5.15
C GLY A 168 14.78 6.09 5.57
N ILE A 169 13.75 6.45 6.32
CA ILE A 169 12.75 5.48 6.83
C ILE A 169 11.97 4.84 5.67
N GLY A 170 11.51 5.64 4.70
CA GLY A 170 10.80 5.11 3.52
C GLY A 170 11.67 4.15 2.71
N LEU A 171 12.92 4.51 2.46
CA LEU A 171 13.87 3.63 1.75
C LEU A 171 14.12 2.33 2.52
N PHE A 172 14.31 2.40 3.84
CA PHE A 172 14.46 1.21 4.68
C PHE A 172 13.25 0.27 4.57
N LEU A 173 12.03 0.79 4.68
CA LEU A 173 10.82 0.00 4.58
C LEU A 173 10.65 -0.62 3.18
N ALA A 174 10.99 0.12 2.12
CA ALA A 174 10.97 -0.36 0.75
C ALA A 174 11.98 -1.49 0.50
N LEU A 175 13.21 -1.35 1.02
CA LEU A 175 14.29 -2.32 0.85
C LEU A 175 14.09 -3.60 1.66
N THR A 176 13.38 -3.52 2.78
CA THR A 176 13.25 -4.66 3.70
C THR A 176 11.89 -5.32 3.65
N GLY A 177 10.85 -4.60 3.25
CA GLY A 177 9.47 -5.09 3.33
C GLY A 177 9.08 -5.58 4.72
N VAL A 178 9.79 -5.13 5.77
CA VAL A 178 9.52 -5.55 7.14
C VAL A 178 8.19 -4.98 7.62
N MET A 179 7.45 -5.76 8.39
CA MET A 179 6.19 -5.33 8.96
C MET A 179 6.42 -4.33 10.09
N VAL A 180 5.66 -3.24 10.10
CA VAL A 180 5.54 -2.32 11.22
C VAL A 180 4.24 -2.59 11.98
N ASN A 181 4.28 -2.49 13.30
CA ASN A 181 3.09 -2.65 14.13
C ASN A 181 2.31 -1.33 14.28
N ALA A 182 1.18 -1.36 14.96
CA ALA A 182 0.32 -0.21 15.13
C ALA A 182 1.01 0.99 15.81
N SER A 183 1.89 0.75 16.79
CA SER A 183 2.61 1.84 17.48
C SER A 183 3.62 2.53 16.58
N ASP A 184 4.39 1.76 15.82
CA ASP A 184 5.33 2.29 14.84
C ASP A 184 4.58 2.98 13.69
N ALA A 185 3.47 2.40 13.21
CA ALA A 185 2.64 2.99 12.15
C ALA A 185 2.11 4.38 12.52
N LEU A 186 1.62 4.56 13.75
CA LEU A 186 1.22 5.87 14.27
C LEU A 186 2.41 6.86 14.31
N LYS A 187 3.59 6.37 14.69
CA LYS A 187 4.76 7.23 14.88
C LYS A 187 5.36 7.72 13.56
N ILE A 188 5.29 6.88 12.51
CA ILE A 188 5.78 7.23 11.16
C ILE A 188 4.66 7.75 10.23
N HIS A 189 3.48 8.05 10.76
CA HIS A 189 2.32 8.58 10.02
C HIS A 189 1.73 7.63 8.95
N PHE A 190 1.93 6.32 9.11
CA PHE A 190 1.19 5.31 8.35
C PHE A 190 -0.22 5.09 8.90
N ALA A 191 -0.49 5.57 10.12
CA ALA A 191 -1.80 5.58 10.74
C ALA A 191 -2.01 6.87 11.53
N ASP A 192 -3.27 7.27 11.71
CA ASP A 192 -3.67 8.45 12.45
C ASP A 192 -4.22 8.06 13.84
N HIS A 193 -5.00 6.96 13.90
CA HIS A 193 -5.71 6.55 15.11
C HIS A 193 -5.51 5.05 15.40
N LEU A 194 -5.43 4.72 16.70
CA LEU A 194 -5.48 3.34 17.20
C LEU A 194 -6.82 3.13 17.90
N LEU A 195 -7.61 2.19 17.40
CA LEU A 195 -8.88 1.79 17.99
C LEU A 195 -8.88 0.29 18.28
N LEU A 196 -9.74 -0.14 19.23
CA LEU A 196 -9.97 -1.54 19.46
C LEU A 196 -10.91 -2.13 18.39
N PRO A 197 -10.81 -3.41 18.03
CA PRO A 197 -11.68 -4.02 17.01
C PRO A 197 -13.18 -3.83 17.29
N GLU A 198 -13.60 -3.93 18.55
CA GLU A 198 -14.97 -3.74 18.99
C GLU A 198 -15.47 -2.29 18.90
N GLU A 199 -14.58 -1.33 18.75
CA GLU A 199 -14.95 0.09 18.62
C GLU A 199 -15.48 0.44 17.22
N LEU A 200 -15.36 -0.45 16.22
CA LEU A 200 -15.94 -0.22 14.90
C LEU A 200 -17.48 -0.05 14.96
N ASP A 201 -18.16 -0.90 15.73
CA ASP A 201 -19.61 -0.81 15.87
C ASP A 201 -20.02 0.45 16.64
N VAL A 202 -19.23 0.85 17.62
CA VAL A 202 -19.43 2.11 18.38
C VAL A 202 -19.23 3.32 17.47
N LEU A 203 -18.17 3.31 16.64
CA LEU A 203 -17.91 4.34 15.65
C LEU A 203 -19.07 4.46 14.65
N MET A 204 -19.55 3.33 14.13
CA MET A 204 -20.72 3.33 13.24
C MET A 204 -21.96 3.98 13.86
N ASP A 205 -22.26 3.62 15.12
CA ASP A 205 -23.39 4.24 15.83
C ASP A 205 -23.18 5.75 16.02
N GLN A 206 -21.97 6.17 16.40
CA GLN A 206 -21.64 7.59 16.58
C GLN A 206 -21.72 8.37 15.26
N LEU A 207 -21.22 7.82 14.16
CA LEU A 207 -21.31 8.44 12.83
C LEU A 207 -22.78 8.63 12.39
N GLN A 208 -23.66 7.64 12.65
CA GLN A 208 -25.07 7.73 12.32
C GLN A 208 -25.82 8.78 13.16
N HIS A 209 -25.33 9.08 14.36
CA HIS A 209 -25.96 10.03 15.28
C HIS A 209 -25.24 11.39 15.38
N ALA A 210 -24.17 11.60 14.62
CA ALA A 210 -23.44 12.86 14.59
C ALA A 210 -24.26 14.00 13.96
N HIS A 211 -23.92 15.24 14.33
CA HIS A 211 -24.62 16.45 13.87
C HIS A 211 -24.00 16.98 12.56
N TRP A 212 -24.24 16.27 11.47
CA TRP A 212 -23.67 16.57 10.16
C TRP A 212 -24.17 17.88 9.56
N SER A 213 -25.44 18.22 9.74
CA SER A 213 -26.07 19.40 9.14
C SER A 213 -25.57 20.74 9.71
N SER A 214 -25.00 20.72 10.91
CA SER A 214 -24.43 21.90 11.56
C SER A 214 -22.90 21.98 11.45
N ALA A 215 -22.26 20.94 10.91
CA ALA A 215 -20.82 20.90 10.75
C ALA A 215 -20.37 21.75 9.55
N GLU A 216 -19.34 22.57 9.76
CA GLU A 216 -18.70 23.32 8.69
C GLU A 216 -17.76 22.41 7.88
N ASP A 217 -17.17 21.39 8.54
CA ASP A 217 -16.26 20.43 7.95
C ASP A 217 -16.55 19.00 8.45
N HIS A 218 -16.94 18.11 7.54
CA HIS A 218 -17.18 16.71 7.85
C HIS A 218 -15.91 15.94 8.25
N TYR A 219 -14.73 16.39 7.82
CA TYR A 219 -13.46 15.78 8.26
C TYR A 219 -13.22 16.01 9.75
N GLU A 220 -13.53 17.21 10.26
CA GLU A 220 -13.40 17.51 11.69
C GLU A 220 -14.33 16.63 12.54
N VAL A 221 -15.58 16.42 12.09
CA VAL A 221 -16.52 15.53 12.78
C VAL A 221 -15.96 14.11 12.91
N VAL A 222 -15.41 13.56 11.83
CA VAL A 222 -14.82 12.22 11.86
C VAL A 222 -13.58 12.19 12.74
N THR A 223 -12.72 13.21 12.67
CA THR A 223 -11.52 13.32 13.50
C THR A 223 -11.88 13.30 14.98
N GLU A 224 -12.82 14.14 15.42
CA GLU A 224 -13.24 14.23 16.83
C GLU A 224 -13.80 12.89 17.35
N LEU A 225 -14.61 12.18 16.55
CA LEU A 225 -15.15 10.88 16.94
C LEU A 225 -14.04 9.84 17.10
N LEU A 226 -13.09 9.80 16.18
CA LEU A 226 -11.96 8.88 16.23
C LEU A 226 -11.01 9.19 17.39
N GLU A 227 -10.71 10.45 17.67
CA GLU A 227 -9.88 10.87 18.80
C GLU A 227 -10.51 10.46 20.15
N ASN A 228 -11.81 10.68 20.32
CA ASN A 228 -12.53 10.30 21.54
C ASN A 228 -12.48 8.78 21.78
N LEU A 229 -12.61 7.96 20.74
CA LEU A 229 -12.50 6.50 20.85
C LEU A 229 -11.06 6.05 21.10
N ALA A 230 -10.08 6.70 20.47
CA ALA A 230 -8.66 6.33 20.57
C ALA A 230 -8.11 6.37 21.98
N GLU A 231 -8.68 7.18 22.90
CA GLU A 231 -8.25 7.25 24.30
C GLU A 231 -8.33 5.88 25.01
N HIS A 232 -9.34 5.07 24.68
CA HIS A 232 -9.53 3.74 25.27
C HIS A 232 -8.46 2.73 24.82
N ALA A 233 -7.98 2.87 23.59
CA ALA A 233 -7.02 1.95 23.00
C ALA A 233 -5.56 2.19 23.44
N LEU A 234 -5.24 3.33 24.07
CA LEU A 234 -3.87 3.71 24.42
C LEU A 234 -3.11 2.65 25.22
N LYS A 235 -3.78 1.98 26.17
CA LYS A 235 -3.19 0.93 27.01
C LYS A 235 -2.90 -0.39 26.26
N HIS A 236 -3.43 -0.52 25.05
CA HIS A 236 -3.27 -1.72 24.19
C HIS A 236 -2.22 -1.53 23.09
N ARG A 237 -1.48 -0.42 23.13
CA ARG A 237 -0.39 -0.15 22.17
C ARG A 237 0.67 -1.25 22.26
N PRO A 238 1.05 -1.89 21.13
CA PRO A 238 2.19 -2.80 21.12
C PRO A 238 3.51 -2.04 21.36
N THR A 239 4.51 -2.77 21.84
CA THR A 239 5.87 -2.21 21.99
C THR A 239 6.45 -1.82 20.64
N TYR A 240 7.11 -0.68 20.55
CA TYR A 240 7.83 -0.22 19.36
C TYR A 240 8.87 -1.24 18.91
N GLN A 241 8.95 -1.44 17.61
CA GLN A 241 9.93 -2.31 16.96
C GLN A 241 10.92 -1.49 16.11
N LEU A 242 10.43 -0.50 15.36
CA LEU A 242 11.22 0.38 14.52
C LEU A 242 11.89 1.50 15.32
N MET A 243 11.15 2.15 16.20
CA MET A 243 11.62 3.34 16.90
C MET A 243 12.91 3.16 17.71
N PRO A 244 13.19 2.00 18.33
CA PRO A 244 14.47 1.77 19.00
C PRO A 244 15.70 1.85 18.07
N PHE A 245 15.52 1.70 16.78
CA PHE A 245 16.57 1.69 15.74
C PHE A 245 16.50 2.89 14.80
N PHE A 246 15.61 3.85 15.07
CA PHE A 246 15.28 4.93 14.15
C PHE A 246 16.52 5.67 13.64
N ASP A 247 17.36 6.20 14.54
CA ASP A 247 18.56 6.96 14.18
C ASP A 247 19.61 6.09 13.45
N GLN A 248 19.74 4.82 13.85
CA GLN A 248 20.69 3.88 13.22
C GLN A 248 20.23 3.54 11.79
N ILE A 249 18.92 3.37 11.58
CA ILE A 249 18.33 3.14 10.27
C ILE A 249 18.55 4.35 9.37
N GLN A 250 18.24 5.57 9.85
CA GLN A 250 18.47 6.78 9.07
C GLN A 250 19.93 6.89 8.62
N HIS A 251 20.87 6.69 9.53
CA HIS A 251 22.29 6.74 9.22
C HIS A 251 22.72 5.65 8.22
N ALA A 252 22.20 4.44 8.33
CA ALA A 252 22.49 3.36 7.38
C ALA A 252 22.00 3.69 5.95
N MET A 253 20.91 4.47 5.84
CA MET A 253 20.33 4.86 4.54
C MET A 253 21.04 6.05 3.87
N GLU A 254 22.04 6.68 4.49
CA GLU A 254 22.77 7.84 3.92
C GLU A 254 23.79 7.48 2.83
N GLY A 255 23.98 6.20 2.50
CA GLY A 255 24.97 5.73 1.52
C GLY A 255 24.83 6.37 0.13
N GLU A 256 25.98 6.65 -0.50
CA GLU A 256 26.06 7.29 -1.85
C GLU A 256 25.65 6.35 -2.99
N SER A 257 25.52 5.05 -2.71
CA SER A 257 25.07 4.03 -3.66
C SER A 257 24.18 3.00 -2.96
N ILE A 258 23.38 2.27 -3.73
CA ILE A 258 22.56 1.18 -3.18
C ILE A 258 23.44 0.09 -2.55
N THR A 259 24.61 -0.21 -3.13
CA THR A 259 25.57 -1.18 -2.55
C THR A 259 25.98 -0.76 -1.16
N GLN A 260 26.35 0.51 -0.98
CA GLN A 260 26.73 1.03 0.34
C GLN A 260 25.58 1.01 1.34
N VAL A 261 24.37 1.39 0.90
CA VAL A 261 23.15 1.32 1.75
C VAL A 261 22.89 -0.10 2.22
N VAL A 262 22.98 -1.08 1.31
CA VAL A 262 22.81 -2.51 1.66
C VAL A 262 23.86 -2.96 2.64
N GLU A 263 25.15 -2.64 2.39
CA GLU A 263 26.25 -2.98 3.29
C GLU A 263 26.05 -2.35 4.67
N ASN A 264 25.72 -1.08 4.76
CA ASN A 264 25.45 -0.38 6.01
C ASN A 264 24.33 -1.05 6.81
N LEU A 265 23.20 -1.37 6.14
CA LEU A 265 22.05 -1.97 6.82
C LEU A 265 22.36 -3.38 7.31
N LEU A 266 23.04 -4.19 6.51
CA LEU A 266 23.43 -5.56 6.89
C LEU A 266 24.51 -5.59 8.00
N ALA A 267 25.27 -4.51 8.17
CA ALA A 267 26.27 -4.36 9.22
C ALA A 267 25.68 -3.93 10.57
N LEU A 268 24.41 -3.55 10.67
CA LEU A 268 23.80 -3.19 11.94
C LEU A 268 23.71 -4.41 12.85
N GLU A 269 24.34 -4.31 14.03
CA GLU A 269 24.30 -5.36 15.04
C GLU A 269 23.12 -5.17 16.00
N SER A 270 22.35 -6.22 16.23
CA SER A 270 21.21 -6.19 17.17
C SER A 270 20.77 -7.61 17.55
N ASP A 271 20.23 -7.74 18.74
CA ASP A 271 19.52 -8.96 19.19
C ASP A 271 18.02 -8.96 18.81
N SER A 272 17.53 -7.87 18.22
CA SER A 272 16.14 -7.76 17.80
C SER A 272 15.79 -8.69 16.64
N ASP A 273 14.85 -9.59 16.86
CA ASP A 273 14.36 -10.47 15.79
C ASP A 273 13.69 -9.68 14.65
N TRP A 274 13.10 -8.51 14.96
CA TRP A 274 12.52 -7.63 13.96
C TRP A 274 13.56 -7.04 13.01
N LEU A 275 14.69 -6.53 13.54
CA LEU A 275 15.76 -5.98 12.70
C LEU A 275 16.47 -7.08 11.92
N LYS A 276 16.73 -8.24 12.54
CA LYS A 276 17.26 -9.42 11.84
C LYS A 276 16.35 -9.84 10.69
N LYS A 277 15.03 -9.84 10.91
CA LYS A 277 14.07 -10.14 9.84
C LYS A 277 14.12 -9.12 8.69
N ALA A 278 14.31 -7.83 9.00
CA ALA A 278 14.50 -6.79 7.98
C ALA A 278 15.77 -7.05 7.14
N GLN A 279 16.88 -7.37 7.80
CA GLN A 279 18.15 -7.73 7.15
C GLN A 279 18.02 -8.99 6.28
N ASP A 280 17.38 -10.04 6.79
CA ASP A 280 17.13 -11.28 6.05
C ASP A 280 16.26 -11.05 4.82
N ASN A 281 15.22 -10.22 4.93
CA ASN A 281 14.37 -9.87 3.80
C ASN A 281 15.15 -9.14 2.71
N LEU A 282 16.00 -8.19 3.09
CA LEU A 282 16.87 -7.48 2.14
C LEU A 282 17.87 -8.44 1.48
N ALA A 283 18.55 -9.27 2.26
CA ALA A 283 19.56 -10.21 1.76
C ALA A 283 18.98 -11.25 0.79
N GLN A 284 17.70 -11.61 0.94
CA GLN A 284 16.99 -12.56 0.07
C GLN A 284 16.14 -11.87 -1.01
N GLY A 285 16.00 -10.56 -0.94
CA GLY A 285 15.19 -9.77 -1.85
C GLY A 285 15.80 -9.61 -3.24
N SER A 286 15.00 -9.11 -4.18
CA SER A 286 15.44 -8.85 -5.55
C SER A 286 16.47 -7.71 -5.60
N PRO A 287 17.69 -7.94 -6.13
CA PRO A 287 18.66 -6.88 -6.35
C PRO A 287 18.18 -5.78 -7.28
N ILE A 288 17.41 -6.12 -8.30
CA ILE A 288 16.80 -5.12 -9.21
C ILE A 288 15.82 -4.25 -8.45
N THR A 289 14.94 -4.84 -7.62
CA THR A 289 14.01 -4.07 -6.78
C THR A 289 14.75 -3.12 -5.85
N ALA A 290 15.86 -3.53 -5.25
CA ALA A 290 16.66 -2.66 -4.39
C ALA A 290 17.14 -1.40 -5.14
N HIS A 291 17.59 -1.53 -6.40
CA HIS A 291 17.93 -0.41 -7.26
C HIS A 291 16.74 0.48 -7.58
N ILE A 292 15.55 -0.12 -7.86
CA ILE A 292 14.33 0.66 -8.12
C ILE A 292 13.99 1.50 -6.89
N CYS A 293 13.93 0.90 -5.69
CA CYS A 293 13.63 1.61 -4.44
C CYS A 293 14.61 2.74 -4.16
N TYR A 294 15.91 2.50 -4.36
CA TYR A 294 16.95 3.51 -4.17
C TYR A 294 16.75 4.70 -5.13
N ARG A 295 16.49 4.41 -6.41
CA ARG A 295 16.26 5.46 -7.42
C ARG A 295 14.99 6.24 -7.16
N GLN A 296 13.90 5.58 -6.75
CA GLN A 296 12.66 6.26 -6.35
C GLN A 296 12.89 7.23 -5.20
N ALA A 297 13.67 6.83 -4.19
CA ALA A 297 13.96 7.65 -3.02
C ALA A 297 14.89 8.83 -3.34
N ARG A 298 15.81 8.71 -4.30
CA ARG A 298 16.81 9.74 -4.61
C ARG A 298 16.37 10.70 -5.70
N ASP A 299 15.76 10.19 -6.77
CA ASP A 299 15.54 10.96 -8.00
C ASP A 299 14.08 11.43 -8.15
N TYR A 300 13.12 10.82 -7.43
CA TYR A 300 11.68 11.02 -7.66
C TYR A 300 10.90 11.49 -6.42
N HIS A 301 11.57 11.96 -5.38
CA HIS A 301 10.95 12.41 -4.13
C HIS A 301 10.07 13.67 -4.26
N GLU A 302 10.27 14.48 -5.32
CA GLU A 302 9.50 15.71 -5.57
C GLU A 302 8.30 15.53 -6.51
N LEU A 303 8.08 14.32 -7.04
CA LEU A 303 6.98 14.08 -7.96
C LEU A 303 5.61 14.36 -7.32
N SER A 304 4.67 14.84 -8.12
CA SER A 304 3.26 14.85 -7.76
C SER A 304 2.72 13.42 -7.63
N LEU A 305 1.64 13.25 -6.87
CA LEU A 305 0.99 11.94 -6.73
C LEU A 305 0.63 11.34 -8.10
N ALA A 306 0.04 12.14 -8.99
CA ALA A 306 -0.33 11.70 -10.34
C ALA A 306 0.89 11.28 -11.18
N ASP A 307 2.03 11.99 -11.03
CA ASP A 307 3.27 11.63 -11.73
C ASP A 307 3.92 10.38 -11.13
N CYS A 308 3.80 10.16 -9.82
CA CYS A 308 4.21 8.90 -9.19
C CYS A 308 3.47 7.72 -9.81
N PHE A 309 2.14 7.75 -9.90
CA PHE A 309 1.36 6.67 -10.52
C PHE A 309 1.68 6.48 -12.01
N ARG A 310 1.95 7.57 -12.75
CA ARG A 310 2.41 7.44 -14.14
C ARG A 310 3.77 6.74 -14.25
N LEU A 311 4.72 7.11 -13.40
CA LEU A 311 6.03 6.46 -13.33
C LEU A 311 5.89 4.96 -12.97
N GLU A 312 5.15 4.70 -11.90
CA GLU A 312 4.95 3.35 -11.35
C GLU A 312 4.30 2.41 -12.36
N LEU A 313 3.31 2.85 -13.13
CA LEU A 313 2.68 2.00 -14.16
C LEU A 313 3.70 1.45 -15.17
N GLY A 314 4.62 2.28 -15.62
CA GLY A 314 5.68 1.87 -16.54
C GLY A 314 6.61 0.83 -15.92
N ILE A 315 7.07 1.08 -14.71
CA ILE A 315 7.99 0.19 -13.98
C ILE A 315 7.31 -1.16 -13.67
N SER A 316 6.06 -1.15 -13.17
CA SER A 316 5.33 -2.36 -12.78
C SER A 316 5.10 -3.31 -13.96
N VAL A 317 4.67 -2.77 -15.10
CA VAL A 317 4.52 -3.55 -16.33
C VAL A 317 5.87 -4.13 -16.78
N GLN A 318 6.94 -3.35 -16.73
CA GLN A 318 8.27 -3.80 -17.13
C GLN A 318 8.85 -4.85 -16.18
N CYS A 319 8.64 -4.75 -14.86
CA CYS A 319 9.03 -5.79 -13.90
C CYS A 319 8.39 -7.16 -14.26
N GLY A 320 7.12 -7.14 -14.64
CA GLY A 320 6.44 -8.36 -15.10
C GLY A 320 7.00 -8.93 -16.40
N LEU A 321 7.41 -8.06 -17.35
CA LEU A 321 7.97 -8.49 -18.63
C LEU A 321 9.44 -8.91 -18.54
N LEU A 322 10.16 -8.44 -17.54
CA LEU A 322 11.56 -8.78 -17.27
C LEU A 322 11.73 -10.22 -16.73
N GLY A 323 10.70 -10.72 -16.02
CA GLY A 323 10.71 -12.06 -15.42
C GLY A 323 11.02 -12.09 -13.93
N GLU A 324 11.52 -11.00 -13.36
CA GLU A 324 11.88 -10.89 -11.94
C GLU A 324 10.65 -11.05 -11.04
N PHE A 325 9.57 -10.35 -11.37
CA PHE A 325 8.28 -10.45 -10.66
C PHE A 325 7.66 -11.84 -10.78
N GLN A 326 7.71 -12.44 -11.97
CA GLN A 326 7.24 -13.82 -12.18
C GLN A 326 7.99 -14.81 -11.29
N GLU A 327 9.32 -14.72 -11.23
CA GLU A 327 10.16 -15.62 -10.42
C GLU A 327 9.92 -15.46 -8.94
N GLY A 328 9.82 -14.22 -8.45
CA GLY A 328 9.54 -13.96 -7.05
C GLY A 328 8.19 -14.51 -6.59
N VAL A 329 7.15 -14.32 -7.40
CA VAL A 329 5.82 -14.90 -7.11
C VAL A 329 5.86 -16.43 -7.17
N ARG A 330 6.57 -17.04 -8.13
CA ARG A 330 6.78 -18.48 -8.18
C ARG A 330 7.35 -18.98 -6.85
N ALA A 331 8.47 -18.43 -6.43
CA ALA A 331 9.21 -18.89 -5.26
C ALA A 331 8.44 -18.70 -3.93
N ARG A 332 7.70 -17.60 -3.80
CA ARG A 332 7.03 -17.25 -2.54
C ARG A 332 5.61 -17.78 -2.44
N LEU A 333 4.85 -17.84 -3.53
CA LEU A 333 3.40 -18.07 -3.48
C LEU A 333 2.92 -19.29 -4.27
N VAL A 334 3.62 -19.68 -5.33
CA VAL A 334 3.25 -20.83 -6.18
C VAL A 334 3.94 -22.09 -5.68
N ASP A 335 5.24 -22.21 -5.86
CA ASP A 335 6.04 -23.37 -5.44
C ASP A 335 6.33 -23.36 -3.93
N LYS A 336 6.41 -22.17 -3.35
CA LYS A 336 6.65 -21.94 -1.91
C LYS A 336 7.98 -22.54 -1.42
N ASP A 337 8.97 -22.65 -2.30
CA ASP A 337 10.32 -23.08 -1.94
C ASP A 337 11.12 -21.99 -1.22
N GLY A 338 10.68 -20.73 -1.33
CA GLY A 338 11.33 -19.58 -0.70
C GLY A 338 12.71 -19.27 -1.28
N GLN A 339 13.04 -19.82 -2.44
CA GLN A 339 14.33 -19.72 -3.10
C GLN A 339 14.19 -19.13 -4.51
N PRO A 340 13.98 -17.80 -4.61
CA PRO A 340 13.93 -17.15 -5.91
C PRO A 340 15.29 -17.18 -6.60
N ASN A 341 15.30 -17.45 -7.89
CA ASN A 341 16.46 -17.39 -8.74
C ASN A 341 16.49 -16.04 -9.48
N TRP A 342 16.96 -15.00 -8.76
CA TRP A 342 17.01 -13.65 -9.30
C TRP A 342 17.93 -13.53 -10.51
N LEU A 343 17.67 -12.58 -11.40
CA LEU A 343 18.49 -12.32 -12.59
C LEU A 343 19.94 -11.91 -12.26
N TYR A 344 20.12 -11.27 -11.12
CA TYR A 344 21.43 -10.86 -10.61
C TYR A 344 21.63 -11.41 -9.20
N PRO A 345 22.83 -11.91 -8.86
CA PRO A 345 23.06 -12.49 -7.54
C PRO A 345 23.16 -11.45 -6.42
N THR A 346 23.66 -10.25 -6.72
CA THR A 346 23.80 -9.16 -5.73
C THR A 346 23.45 -7.79 -6.34
N VAL A 347 23.25 -6.80 -5.49
CA VAL A 347 23.00 -5.41 -5.94
C VAL A 347 24.19 -4.84 -6.72
N ALA A 348 25.43 -5.29 -6.43
CA ALA A 348 26.63 -4.82 -7.13
C ALA A 348 26.74 -5.36 -8.57
N ASP A 349 26.07 -6.47 -8.87
CA ASP A 349 26.11 -7.10 -10.19
C ASP A 349 25.07 -6.54 -11.17
N VAL A 350 24.11 -5.76 -10.69
CA VAL A 350 23.01 -5.25 -11.51
C VAL A 350 23.53 -4.25 -12.55
N ASP A 351 23.24 -4.53 -13.83
CA ASP A 351 23.58 -3.64 -14.93
C ASP A 351 22.69 -2.39 -14.87
N SER A 352 23.30 -1.21 -14.83
CA SER A 352 22.60 0.07 -14.80
C SER A 352 21.67 0.28 -15.99
N SER A 353 22.01 -0.29 -17.15
CA SER A 353 21.17 -0.20 -18.36
C SER A 353 19.80 -0.88 -18.18
N VAL A 354 19.71 -1.94 -17.36
CA VAL A 354 18.45 -2.60 -17.02
C VAL A 354 17.59 -1.67 -16.18
N ILE A 355 18.19 -0.98 -15.21
CA ILE A 355 17.48 -0.02 -14.37
C ILE A 355 17.01 1.18 -15.20
N ASP A 356 17.86 1.72 -16.08
CA ASP A 356 17.49 2.82 -16.98
C ASP A 356 16.32 2.44 -17.90
N ALA A 357 16.30 1.20 -18.39
CA ALA A 357 15.19 0.68 -19.18
C ALA A 357 13.88 0.62 -18.39
N LEU A 358 13.92 0.18 -17.11
CA LEU A 358 12.74 0.12 -16.25
C LEU A 358 12.12 1.51 -15.98
N PHE A 359 12.93 2.55 -15.90
CA PHE A 359 12.49 3.93 -15.71
C PHE A 359 12.16 4.67 -17.03
N THR A 360 12.35 4.01 -18.16
CA THR A 360 11.97 4.57 -19.47
C THR A 360 10.49 4.32 -19.73
N SER A 361 9.72 5.37 -19.99
CA SER A 361 8.28 5.25 -20.22
C SER A 361 7.96 4.35 -21.41
N LEU A 362 6.97 3.48 -21.25
CA LEU A 362 6.44 2.60 -22.30
C LEU A 362 5.50 3.33 -23.27
N TRP A 363 5.08 4.54 -22.94
CA TRP A 363 4.11 5.32 -23.70
C TRP A 363 4.58 6.77 -23.87
N SER A 364 4.13 7.42 -24.92
CA SER A 364 4.20 8.89 -24.99
C SER A 364 3.23 9.51 -23.97
N GLU A 365 3.44 10.76 -23.61
CA GLU A 365 2.64 11.46 -22.60
C GLU A 365 1.13 11.38 -22.91
N ASP A 366 0.73 11.64 -24.14
CA ASP A 366 -0.67 11.62 -24.56
C ASP A 366 -1.28 10.22 -24.65
N ALA A 367 -0.46 9.19 -24.91
CA ALA A 367 -0.89 7.80 -25.01
C ALA A 367 -0.81 7.04 -23.68
N HIS A 368 -0.34 7.66 -22.62
CA HIS A 368 -0.19 7.03 -21.32
C HIS A 368 -1.57 6.68 -20.74
N PRO A 369 -1.80 5.42 -20.25
CA PRO A 369 -3.11 5.02 -19.70
C PRO A 369 -3.61 5.94 -18.57
N LEU A 370 -2.70 6.50 -17.79
CA LEU A 370 -2.98 7.44 -16.69
C LEU A 370 -2.75 8.92 -17.08
N ALA A 371 -2.77 9.28 -18.38
CA ALA A 371 -2.51 10.64 -18.83
C ALA A 371 -3.47 11.69 -18.24
N ARG A 372 -4.67 11.27 -17.83
CA ARG A 372 -5.70 12.15 -17.29
C ARG A 372 -5.65 12.38 -15.79
N LEU A 373 -4.86 11.60 -15.02
CA LEU A 373 -4.75 11.81 -13.58
C LEU A 373 -4.22 13.22 -13.27
N GLY A 374 -4.91 13.94 -12.37
CA GLY A 374 -4.53 15.30 -11.97
C GLY A 374 -4.77 16.40 -13.01
N LYS A 375 -5.43 16.09 -14.12
CA LYS A 375 -5.82 17.07 -15.15
C LYS A 375 -7.34 17.27 -15.09
N TYR A 376 -7.80 18.23 -14.27
CA TYR A 376 -9.20 18.68 -14.18
C TYR A 376 -9.26 20.19 -14.38
#